data_6ab29ff5f2d60a9b4928653c495d56fd
#
_entry.id   6ab29ff5f2d60a9b4928653c495d56fd
#
_cell.length_a   1.000
_cell.length_b   1.000
_cell.length_c   1.000
_cell.angle_alpha   90.00
_cell.angle_beta   90.00
_cell.angle_gamma   90.00
#
_symmetry.space_group_name_H-M   'P 1'
#
loop_
_entity.id
_entity.type
_entity.pdbx_description
1 polymer ?
#
loop_
_entity_poly.entity_id
_entity_poly.type
_entity_poly.pdbx_seq_one_letter_code
_entity_poly.pdbx_strand_id
1 'polypeptide(L)'
;MINICDIEIVGEKVEQGDIMIDLSREYFHQRTIENSEADKLLRSCSIANLVGERIVRQAINMKLAKKESIKWISGIPFLMIFKFHYI
;
A
#
# COMPACT_ATOMS: atom_id res chain seq x y z
N MET A 1 12.31 1.72 1.64
CA MET A 1 10.90 1.30 1.80
C MET A 1 9.97 2.47 1.55
N ILE A 2 8.89 2.24 0.85
CA ILE A 2 7.87 3.26 0.66
C ILE A 2 6.56 2.82 1.31
N ASN A 3 5.80 3.81 1.78
CA ASN A 3 4.47 3.58 2.36
C ASN A 3 3.49 4.47 1.60
N ILE A 4 2.53 3.85 0.94
CA ILE A 4 1.52 4.56 0.14
C ILE A 4 0.14 4.14 0.61
N CYS A 5 -0.71 5.12 0.87
CA CYS A 5 -2.08 4.90 1.30
C CYS A 5 -3.01 5.72 0.43
N ASP A 6 -4.17 5.15 0.09
CA ASP A 6 -5.20 5.91 -0.61
C ASP A 6 -5.59 7.13 0.23
N ILE A 7 -5.69 8.29 -0.42
CA ILE A 7 -5.92 9.55 0.28
C ILE A 7 -7.22 9.54 1.09
N GLU A 8 -8.21 8.80 0.66
CA GLU A 8 -9.51 8.75 1.32
C GLU A 8 -9.46 8.16 2.73
N ILE A 9 -8.44 7.37 3.03
CA ILE A 9 -8.36 6.67 4.31
C ILE A 9 -7.14 7.07 5.14
N VAL A 10 -6.31 7.98 4.64
CA VAL A 10 -5.19 8.50 5.43
C VAL A 10 -5.74 9.24 6.65
N GLY A 11 -5.19 8.93 7.81
CA GLY A 11 -5.62 9.54 9.07
C GLY A 11 -6.65 8.72 9.83
N GLU A 12 -7.17 7.66 9.23
CA GLU A 12 -8.13 6.80 9.88
C GLU A 12 -7.45 5.72 10.72
N LYS A 13 -8.17 5.22 11.71
CA LYS A 13 -7.76 4.06 12.49
C LYS A 13 -8.57 2.87 12.03
N VAL A 14 -7.90 1.77 11.77
CA VAL A 14 -8.54 0.54 11.32
C VAL A 14 -8.47 -0.49 12.44
N GLU A 15 -9.62 -1.03 12.82
CA GLU A 15 -9.71 -2.02 13.89
C GLU A 15 -10.38 -3.29 13.39
N GLN A 16 -9.80 -4.42 13.78
CA GLN A 16 -10.42 -5.72 13.53
C GLN A 16 -9.97 -6.67 14.65
N GLY A 17 -10.91 -7.06 15.53
CA GLY A 17 -10.58 -7.86 16.69
C GLY A 17 -9.60 -7.12 17.59
N ASP A 18 -8.47 -7.75 17.88
CA ASP A 18 -7.42 -7.15 18.71
C ASP A 18 -6.44 -6.30 17.90
N ILE A 19 -6.63 -6.24 16.58
CA ILE A 19 -5.72 -5.49 15.70
C ILE A 19 -6.21 -4.06 15.58
N MET A 20 -5.31 -3.10 15.82
CA MET A 20 -5.55 -1.70 15.56
C MET A 20 -4.41 -1.15 14.72
N ILE A 21 -4.74 -0.55 13.60
CA ILE A 21 -3.75 0.05 12.70
C ILE A 21 -4.09 1.52 12.54
N ASP A 22 -3.11 2.37 12.83
CA ASP A 22 -3.24 3.81 12.67
C ASP A 22 -2.62 4.20 11.32
N LEU A 23 -3.47 4.68 10.41
CA LEU A 23 -3.04 5.12 9.08
C LEU A 23 -2.61 6.58 9.15
N SER A 24 -1.64 6.88 9.99
CA SER A 24 -1.24 8.24 10.26
C SER A 24 -0.55 8.90 9.06
N ARG A 25 -0.72 10.20 8.95
CA ARG A 25 -0.06 10.99 7.92
C ARG A 25 1.45 11.02 8.08
N GLU A 26 1.94 10.79 9.28
CA GLU A 26 3.37 10.73 9.53
C GLU A 26 4.01 9.52 8.90
N TYR A 27 3.26 8.42 8.82
CA TYR A 27 3.72 7.16 8.27
C TYR A 27 3.55 7.08 6.76
N PHE A 28 2.49 7.70 6.23
CA PHE A 28 2.17 7.69 4.81
C PHE A 28 2.38 9.06 4.22
N HIS A 29 2.65 9.10 2.90
CA HIS A 29 2.86 10.36 2.23
C HIS A 29 1.64 11.27 2.35
N GLN A 30 1.88 12.53 2.71
CA GLN A 30 0.81 13.48 2.96
C GLN A 30 0.30 14.14 1.69
N ARG A 31 1.01 14.01 0.60
CA ARG A 31 0.60 14.62 -0.66
C ARG A 31 -0.12 13.60 -1.54
N THR A 32 -1.03 14.11 -2.36
CA THR A 32 -1.67 13.31 -3.39
C THR A 32 -0.67 13.04 -4.50
N ILE A 33 -0.53 11.78 -4.89
CA ILE A 33 0.31 11.41 -6.02
C ILE A 33 -0.55 10.87 -7.14
N GLU A 34 -0.18 11.19 -8.37
CA GLU A 34 -0.87 10.67 -9.54
C GLU A 34 -0.47 9.22 -9.80
N ASN A 35 -1.29 8.50 -10.56
CA ASN A 35 -1.02 7.11 -10.90
C ASN A 35 0.33 6.91 -11.54
N SER A 36 0.76 7.84 -12.40
CA SER A 36 2.06 7.75 -13.06
C SER A 36 3.21 7.86 -12.07
N GLU A 37 3.07 8.72 -11.05
CA GLU A 37 4.09 8.86 -10.02
C GLU A 37 4.13 7.62 -9.14
N ALA A 38 2.96 7.09 -8.76
CA ALA A 38 2.89 5.85 -8.00
C ALA A 38 3.51 4.70 -8.77
N ASP A 39 3.28 4.63 -10.08
CA ASP A 39 3.87 3.61 -10.94
C ASP A 39 5.39 3.64 -10.86
N LYS A 40 5.99 4.82 -10.97
CA LYS A 40 7.44 4.99 -10.88
C LYS A 40 7.98 4.57 -9.52
N LEU A 41 7.31 4.98 -8.46
CA LEU A 41 7.72 4.64 -7.10
C LEU A 41 7.66 3.12 -6.86
N LEU A 42 6.60 2.49 -7.34
CA LEU A 42 6.44 1.04 -7.20
C LEU A 42 7.47 0.27 -8.00
N ARG A 43 7.87 0.78 -9.16
CA ARG A 43 8.88 0.10 -9.97
C ARG A 43 10.27 0.21 -9.38
N SER A 44 10.57 1.31 -8.70
CA SER A 44 11.93 1.59 -8.21
C SER A 44 12.17 1.16 -6.77
N CYS A 45 11.13 0.88 -5.99
CA CYS A 45 11.29 0.53 -4.59
C CYS A 45 11.69 -0.93 -4.39
N SER A 46 12.35 -1.22 -3.28
CA SER A 46 12.66 -2.59 -2.88
C SER A 46 11.56 -3.17 -2.00
N ILE A 47 10.97 -2.34 -1.15
CA ILE A 47 9.90 -2.74 -0.24
C ILE A 47 8.81 -1.68 -0.30
N ALA A 48 7.56 -2.11 -0.41
CA ALA A 48 6.42 -1.21 -0.43
C ALA A 48 5.31 -1.71 0.49
N ASN A 49 4.79 -0.81 1.31
CA ASN A 49 3.57 -1.04 2.09
C ASN A 49 2.44 -0.24 1.44
N LEU A 50 1.42 -0.94 0.99
CA LEU A 50 0.31 -0.33 0.27
C LEU A 50 -0.97 -0.56 1.02
N VAL A 51 -1.76 0.50 1.19
CA VAL A 51 -3.03 0.42 1.91
C VAL A 51 -4.12 1.12 1.10
N GLY A 52 -5.20 0.41 0.81
CA GLY A 52 -6.34 0.97 0.09
C GLY A 52 -6.57 0.31 -1.25
N GLU A 53 -7.83 0.34 -1.70
CA GLU A 53 -8.23 -0.38 -2.90
C GLU A 53 -7.55 0.11 -4.17
N ARG A 54 -7.35 1.41 -4.28
CA ARG A 54 -6.79 1.97 -5.53
C ARG A 54 -5.33 1.63 -5.70
N ILE A 55 -4.53 1.85 -4.66
CA ILE A 55 -3.09 1.58 -4.77
C ILE A 55 -2.80 0.07 -4.84
N VAL A 56 -3.54 -0.72 -4.09
CA VAL A 56 -3.37 -2.17 -4.12
C VAL A 56 -3.76 -2.72 -5.50
N ARG A 57 -4.87 -2.25 -6.06
CA ARG A 57 -5.30 -2.66 -7.40
C ARG A 57 -4.25 -2.29 -8.44
N GLN A 58 -3.67 -1.09 -8.34
CA GLN A 58 -2.62 -0.68 -9.26
C GLN A 58 -1.42 -1.63 -9.22
N ALA A 59 -0.98 -2.01 -8.03
CA ALA A 59 0.14 -2.93 -7.87
C ALA A 59 -0.17 -4.32 -8.44
N ILE A 60 -1.39 -4.81 -8.25
CA ILE A 60 -1.81 -6.09 -8.81
C ILE A 60 -1.84 -6.02 -10.34
N ASN A 61 -2.35 -4.91 -10.90
CA ASN A 61 -2.40 -4.73 -12.36
C ASN A 61 -1.00 -4.63 -12.96
N MET A 62 -0.03 -4.12 -12.21
CA MET A 62 1.37 -4.07 -12.62
C MET A 62 2.08 -5.42 -12.46
N LYS A 63 1.37 -6.43 -11.94
CA LYS A 63 1.91 -7.77 -11.69
C LYS A 63 3.04 -7.79 -10.67
N LEU A 64 3.03 -6.88 -9.73
CA LEU A 64 4.03 -6.81 -8.67
C LEU A 64 3.70 -7.76 -7.52
N ALA A 65 2.45 -8.19 -7.41
CA ALA A 65 2.01 -9.15 -6.40
C ALA A 65 0.75 -9.87 -6.89
N LYS A 66 0.40 -10.94 -6.20
CA LYS A 66 -0.80 -11.72 -6.53
C LYS A 66 -1.92 -11.34 -5.57
N LYS A 67 -3.17 -11.52 -6.02
CA LYS A 67 -4.35 -11.23 -5.20
C LYS A 67 -4.32 -11.98 -3.86
N GLU A 68 -3.78 -13.17 -3.85
CA GLU A 68 -3.70 -14.00 -2.65
C GLU A 68 -2.79 -13.40 -1.58
N SER A 69 -1.93 -12.47 -1.96
CA SER A 69 -1.04 -11.78 -1.02
C SER A 69 -1.73 -10.63 -0.29
N ILE A 70 -2.91 -10.23 -0.74
CA ILE A 70 -3.64 -9.13 -0.11
C ILE A 70 -4.22 -9.59 1.22
N LYS A 71 -3.98 -8.79 2.26
CA LYS A 71 -4.57 -9.03 3.56
C LYS A 71 -5.69 -8.02 3.77
N TRP A 72 -6.89 -8.52 4.01
CA TRP A 72 -8.06 -7.67 4.22
C TRP A 72 -8.29 -7.47 5.72
N ILE A 73 -8.28 -6.22 6.14
CA ILE A 73 -8.54 -5.87 7.54
C ILE A 73 -9.65 -4.83 7.55
N SER A 74 -10.77 -5.18 8.15
CA SER A 74 -11.95 -4.32 8.22
C SER A 74 -12.40 -3.80 6.85
N GLY A 75 -12.30 -4.65 5.82
CA GLY A 75 -12.70 -4.30 4.47
C GLY A 75 -11.68 -3.48 3.69
N ILE A 76 -10.54 -3.20 4.28
CA ILE A 76 -9.48 -2.43 3.63
C ILE A 76 -8.34 -3.38 3.23
N PRO A 77 -7.88 -3.35 1.96
CA PRO A 77 -6.78 -4.21 1.54
C PRO A 77 -5.44 -3.63 1.93
N PHE A 78 -4.60 -4.51 2.46
CA PHE A 78 -3.21 -4.21 2.81
C PHE A 78 -2.32 -5.14 1.99
N LEU A 79 -1.28 -4.59 1.40
CA LEU A 79 -0.36 -5.36 0.58
C LEU A 79 1.06 -4.91 0.86
N MET A 80 1.92 -5.88 1.16
CA MET A 80 3.35 -5.61 1.32
C MET A 80 4.08 -6.28 0.17
N ILE A 81 4.93 -5.53 -0.51
CA ILE A 81 5.70 -6.02 -1.65
C ILE A 81 7.17 -6.02 -1.28
N PHE A 82 7.82 -7.15 -1.53
CA PHE A 82 9.26 -7.30 -1.36
C PHE A 82 9.85 -7.66 -2.71
N LYS A 83 10.88 -6.93 -3.13
CA LYS A 83 11.59 -7.25 -4.35
C LYS A 83 13.00 -7.67 -4.00
N PHE A 84 13.38 -8.84 -4.46
CA PHE A 84 14.71 -9.36 -4.26
C PHE A 84 15.48 -9.29 -5.58
N HIS A 85 16.65 -8.70 -5.52
CA HIS A 85 17.52 -8.63 -6.69
C HIS A 85 18.66 -9.60 -6.48
N TYR A 86 18.78 -10.55 -7.39
CA TYR A 86 19.90 -11.46 -7.42
C TYR A 86 20.92 -10.96 -8.44
N ILE A 87 22.13 -10.87 -8.00
CA ILE A 87 23.22 -10.43 -8.87
C ILE A 87 24.04 -11.64 -9.26
#